data_f0901a35f528fef61cc22b0517843a16
#
_entry.id   f0901a35f528fef61cc22b0517843a16
#
_cell.length_a   1.000
_cell.length_b   1.000
_cell.length_c   1.000
_cell.angle_alpha   90.00
_cell.angle_beta   90.00
_cell.angle_gamma   90.00
#
_symmetry.space_group_name_H-M   'P 1'
#
loop_
_entity.id
_entity.type
_entity.pdbx_description
1 polymer ?
#
loop_
_entity_poly.entity_id
_entity_poly.type
_entity_poly.pdbx_seq_one_letter_code
_entity_poly.pdbx_strand_id
1 'polypeptide(L)'
;YREGPAIIEALERLRCTPDVVIIHGHGVAHPERCGMASQIGVLFDMPSIGCCRRILAGRHRPVGDTKGSAQPIRLGDQEVGWAYRSKDRVKPIFISPGHKCDLATSRDIIARNLRGFRLPEPLRLAHLFANKHRRNLESRRADDEGSPHTSH
;
A
#
# COMPACT_ATOMS: atom_id res chain seq x y z
N TYR A 1 -3.35 -13.45 -3.67
CA TYR A 1 -3.82 -12.29 -2.89
C TYR A 1 -4.21 -12.68 -1.47
N ARG A 2 -3.24 -13.06 -0.66
CA ARG A 2 -3.43 -13.47 0.75
C ARG A 2 -4.00 -12.34 1.62
N GLU A 3 -3.74 -11.09 1.26
CA GLU A 3 -4.08 -9.91 2.04
C GLU A 3 -5.50 -9.38 1.75
N GLY A 4 -6.08 -9.78 0.62
CA GLY A 4 -7.39 -9.31 0.19
C GLY A 4 -8.50 -9.49 1.22
N PRO A 5 -8.72 -10.70 1.77
CA PRO A 5 -9.77 -10.92 2.78
C PRO A 5 -9.62 -10.05 4.02
N ALA A 6 -8.40 -9.85 4.50
CA ALA A 6 -8.13 -9.00 5.68
C ALA A 6 -8.43 -7.53 5.40
N ILE A 7 -8.09 -7.03 4.22
CA ILE A 7 -8.39 -5.67 3.79
C ILE A 7 -9.90 -5.47 3.68
N ILE A 8 -10.60 -6.40 3.06
CA ILE A 8 -12.06 -6.37 2.92
C ILE A 8 -12.73 -6.31 4.29
N GLU A 9 -12.35 -7.18 5.21
CA GLU A 9 -12.88 -7.20 6.57
C GLU A 9 -12.61 -5.88 7.31
N ALA A 10 -11.40 -5.34 7.19
CA ALA A 10 -11.04 -4.05 7.80
C ALA A 10 -11.91 -2.91 7.26
N LEU A 11 -12.14 -2.85 5.95
CA LEU A 11 -12.97 -1.83 5.32
C LEU A 11 -14.45 -1.96 5.70
N GLU A 12 -14.96 -3.18 5.80
CA GLU A 12 -16.36 -3.43 6.24
C GLU A 12 -16.60 -3.01 7.69
N ARG A 13 -15.57 -3.01 8.52
CA ARG A 13 -15.66 -2.61 9.94
C ARG A 13 -15.49 -1.10 10.18
N LEU A 14 -15.16 -0.33 9.16
CA LEU A 14 -15.03 1.12 9.29
C LEU A 14 -16.38 1.75 9.68
N ARG A 15 -16.32 2.69 10.62
CA ARG A 15 -17.51 3.43 11.07
C ARG A 15 -17.83 4.62 10.19
N CYS A 16 -16.95 5.00 9.30
CA CYS A 16 -17.12 6.10 8.34
C CYS A 16 -16.60 5.68 6.99
N THR A 17 -17.12 6.29 5.93
CA THR A 17 -16.60 6.08 4.56
C THR A 17 -15.38 6.97 4.35
N PRO A 18 -14.20 6.42 4.06
CA PRO A 18 -13.03 7.23 3.74
C PRO A 18 -13.18 7.90 2.38
N ASP A 19 -12.52 9.03 2.19
CA ASP A 19 -12.47 9.72 0.90
C ASP A 19 -11.61 8.97 -0.12
N VAL A 20 -10.57 8.30 0.36
CA VAL A 20 -9.65 7.50 -0.46
C VAL A 20 -9.03 6.39 0.40
N VAL A 21 -8.77 5.25 -0.22
CA VAL A 21 -8.08 4.13 0.40
C VAL A 21 -6.70 3.98 -0.22
N ILE A 22 -5.66 3.94 0.61
CA ILE A 22 -4.28 3.68 0.19
C ILE A 22 -3.96 2.23 0.55
N ILE A 23 -3.68 1.43 -0.47
CA ILE A 23 -3.40 0.01 -0.34
C ILE A 23 -1.91 -0.24 -0.56
N HIS A 24 -1.27 -1.01 0.30
CA HIS A 24 0.09 -1.48 0.08
C HIS A 24 0.10 -2.52 -1.05
N GLY A 25 0.37 -2.04 -2.24
CA GLY A 25 0.31 -2.83 -3.47
C GLY A 25 0.22 -1.94 -4.69
N HIS A 26 -0.34 -2.49 -5.76
CA HIS A 26 -0.44 -1.83 -7.05
C HIS A 26 -1.89 -1.57 -7.45
N GLY A 27 -2.10 -0.47 -8.18
CA GLY A 27 -3.31 -0.20 -8.91
C GLY A 27 -3.19 -0.68 -10.36
N VAL A 28 -3.25 0.25 -11.30
CA VAL A 28 -3.12 -0.06 -12.74
C VAL A 28 -1.69 -0.38 -13.18
N ALA A 29 -0.68 -0.12 -12.36
CA ALA A 29 0.70 -0.54 -12.59
C ALA A 29 0.87 -2.05 -12.28
N HIS A 30 0.17 -2.86 -13.01
CA HIS A 30 0.07 -4.32 -12.86
C HIS A 30 0.07 -4.98 -14.24
N PRO A 31 0.61 -6.20 -14.42
CA PRO A 31 0.60 -6.88 -15.71
C PRO A 31 -0.78 -6.95 -16.38
N GLU A 32 -1.82 -7.13 -15.59
CA GLU A 32 -3.21 -7.16 -16.04
C GLU A 32 -3.95 -5.84 -15.84
N ARG A 33 -3.25 -4.77 -15.50
CA ARG A 33 -3.82 -3.44 -15.24
C ARG A 33 -4.81 -3.39 -14.06
N CYS A 34 -4.81 -4.40 -13.21
CA CYS A 34 -5.76 -4.56 -12.12
C CYS A 34 -5.10 -5.20 -10.89
N GLY A 35 -4.29 -4.44 -10.17
CA GLY A 35 -3.69 -4.87 -8.92
C GLY A 35 -4.66 -4.78 -7.73
N MET A 36 -4.17 -5.05 -6.53
CA MET A 36 -4.98 -5.09 -5.31
C MET A 36 -5.75 -3.78 -5.08
N ALA A 37 -5.11 -2.63 -5.26
CA ALA A 37 -5.77 -1.35 -5.06
C ALA A 37 -6.92 -1.13 -6.05
N SER A 38 -6.77 -1.58 -7.30
CA SER A 38 -7.85 -1.52 -8.29
C SER A 38 -9.01 -2.42 -7.91
N GLN A 39 -8.73 -3.66 -7.51
CA GLN A 39 -9.75 -4.63 -7.11
C GLN A 39 -10.55 -4.17 -5.90
N ILE A 40 -9.89 -3.70 -4.86
CA ILE A 40 -10.52 -3.17 -3.64
C ILE A 40 -11.34 -1.92 -3.96
N GLY A 41 -10.81 -1.02 -4.77
CA GLY A 41 -11.52 0.19 -5.19
C GLY A 41 -12.80 -0.11 -5.94
N VAL A 42 -12.78 -1.08 -6.85
CA VAL A 42 -13.97 -1.51 -7.60
C VAL A 42 -14.98 -2.19 -6.68
N LEU A 43 -14.51 -3.10 -5.81
CA LEU A 43 -15.38 -3.84 -4.90
C LEU A 43 -16.19 -2.93 -3.97
N PHE A 44 -15.57 -1.90 -3.43
CA PHE A 44 -16.22 -0.93 -2.52
C PHE A 44 -16.69 0.34 -3.23
N ASP A 45 -16.46 0.44 -4.54
CA ASP A 45 -16.76 1.62 -5.36
C ASP A 45 -16.24 2.93 -4.73
N MET A 46 -14.98 2.94 -4.33
CA MET A 46 -14.34 4.09 -3.71
C MET A 46 -12.99 4.40 -4.34
N PRO A 47 -12.55 5.67 -4.29
CA PRO A 47 -11.22 6.04 -4.76
C PRO A 47 -10.12 5.23 -4.04
N SER A 48 -9.20 4.67 -4.81
CA SER A 48 -8.11 3.87 -4.27
C SER A 48 -6.79 4.15 -4.97
N ILE A 49 -5.71 4.03 -4.20
CA ILE A 49 -4.33 4.24 -4.65
C ILE A 49 -3.49 3.07 -4.19
N GLY A 50 -2.69 2.51 -5.09
CA GLY A 50 -1.65 1.56 -4.73
C GLY A 50 -0.34 2.30 -4.43
N CYS A 51 0.34 1.92 -3.37
CA CYS A 51 1.64 2.43 -3.01
C CYS A 51 2.48 1.29 -2.42
N CYS A 52 3.68 1.09 -2.95
CA CYS A 52 4.55 0.02 -2.49
C CYS A 52 6.04 0.33 -2.70
N ARG A 53 6.88 -0.55 -2.18
CA ARG A 53 8.34 -0.39 -2.20
C ARG A 53 9.01 -0.99 -3.43
N ARG A 54 8.30 -1.78 -4.22
CA ARG A 54 8.84 -2.49 -5.39
C ARG A 54 7.94 -2.31 -6.59
N ILE A 55 8.55 -2.13 -7.75
CA ILE A 55 7.82 -2.13 -9.00
C ILE A 55 7.42 -3.57 -9.37
N LEU A 56 6.22 -3.74 -9.88
CA LEU A 56 5.72 -5.03 -10.35
C LEU A 56 5.66 -5.09 -11.88
N ALA A 57 5.26 -4.01 -12.52
CA ALA A 57 5.11 -3.93 -13.97
C ALA A 57 5.45 -2.53 -14.48
N GLY A 58 5.94 -2.47 -15.71
CA GLY A 58 6.32 -1.22 -16.32
C GLY A 58 7.78 -0.86 -16.10
N ARG A 59 8.19 0.27 -16.68
CA ARG A 59 9.55 0.82 -16.63
C ARG A 59 9.51 2.29 -16.31
N HIS A 60 10.55 2.78 -15.67
CA HIS A 60 10.73 4.19 -15.40
C HIS A 60 12.20 4.61 -15.61
N ARG A 61 12.41 5.88 -15.89
CA ARG A 61 13.75 6.46 -15.92
C ARG A 61 14.30 6.63 -14.50
N PRO A 62 15.62 6.79 -14.33
CA PRO A 62 16.20 7.06 -13.02
C PRO A 62 15.53 8.25 -12.34
N VAL A 63 15.21 8.08 -11.06
CA VAL A 63 14.59 9.11 -10.23
C VAL A 63 15.66 9.92 -9.54
N GLY A 64 15.53 11.25 -9.54
CA GLY A 64 16.44 12.15 -8.83
C GLY A 64 16.50 11.83 -7.33
N ASP A 65 17.60 12.19 -6.66
CA ASP A 65 17.87 11.84 -5.26
C ASP A 65 17.11 12.70 -4.24
N THR A 66 16.58 13.83 -4.69
CA THR A 66 15.89 14.79 -3.81
C THR A 66 14.43 14.42 -3.63
N LYS A 67 13.93 14.55 -2.42
CA LYS A 67 12.51 14.38 -2.10
C LYS A 67 11.62 15.15 -3.08
N GLY A 68 10.60 14.50 -3.61
CA GLY A 68 9.68 15.07 -4.59
C GLY A 68 10.04 14.76 -6.04
N SER A 69 11.26 14.27 -6.30
CA SER A 69 11.64 13.81 -7.64
C SER A 69 10.77 12.62 -8.05
N ALA A 70 10.28 12.64 -9.27
CA ALA A 70 9.39 11.61 -9.79
C ALA A 70 9.65 11.31 -11.24
N GLN A 71 9.43 10.07 -11.64
CA GLN A 71 9.42 9.63 -13.03
C GLN A 71 8.16 8.80 -13.27
N PRO A 72 7.48 8.99 -14.42
CA PRO A 72 6.33 8.16 -14.74
C PRO A 72 6.75 6.70 -14.95
N ILE A 73 5.91 5.80 -14.50
CA ILE A 73 6.03 4.37 -14.83
C ILE A 73 5.23 4.14 -16.11
N ARG A 74 5.90 3.61 -17.12
CA ARG A 74 5.28 3.27 -18.40
C ARG A 74 5.10 1.78 -18.56
N LEU A 75 3.91 1.38 -18.96
CA LEU A 75 3.58 0.00 -19.31
C LEU A 75 3.03 0.01 -20.73
N GLY A 76 3.86 -0.43 -21.71
CA GLY A 76 3.59 -0.17 -23.11
C GLY A 76 3.62 1.33 -23.39
N ASP A 77 2.59 1.85 -24.04
CA ASP A 77 2.46 3.27 -24.38
C ASP A 77 1.73 4.10 -23.33
N GLN A 78 1.35 3.49 -22.20
CA GLN A 78 0.57 4.14 -21.16
C GLN A 78 1.40 4.43 -19.92
N GLU A 79 1.17 5.59 -19.34
CA GLU A 79 1.64 5.92 -18.01
C GLU A 79 0.68 5.33 -16.98
N VAL A 80 1.21 4.48 -16.10
CA VAL A 80 0.41 3.71 -15.13
C VAL A 80 0.73 4.05 -13.68
N GLY A 81 1.68 4.91 -13.43
CA GLY A 81 2.07 5.28 -12.07
C GLY A 81 3.28 6.17 -12.02
N TRP A 82 3.84 6.30 -10.82
CA TRP A 82 5.00 7.12 -10.51
C TRP A 82 6.04 6.33 -9.73
N ALA A 83 7.29 6.45 -10.13
CA ALA A 83 8.42 6.17 -9.26
C ALA A 83 8.76 7.49 -8.55
N TYR A 84 8.58 7.54 -7.24
CA TYR A 84 8.57 8.79 -6.47
C TYR A 84 9.59 8.74 -5.32
N ARG A 85 10.44 9.77 -5.24
CA ARG A 85 11.39 9.91 -4.13
C ARG A 85 10.68 10.54 -2.94
N SER A 86 10.27 9.73 -1.98
CA SER A 86 9.53 10.19 -0.80
C SER A 86 10.41 10.81 0.28
N LYS A 87 11.71 10.52 0.24
CA LYS A 87 12.71 11.04 1.16
C LYS A 87 14.06 11.14 0.45
N ASP A 88 14.87 12.15 0.77
CA ASP A 88 16.19 12.33 0.17
C ASP A 88 17.04 11.06 0.27
N ARG A 89 17.61 10.64 -0.85
CA ARG A 89 18.54 9.51 -0.96
C ARG A 89 18.03 8.15 -0.43
N VAL A 90 16.74 8.02 -0.23
CA VAL A 90 16.09 6.75 0.10
C VAL A 90 15.51 6.15 -1.18
N LYS A 91 15.48 4.84 -1.32
CA LYS A 91 14.89 4.19 -2.50
C LYS A 91 13.46 4.71 -2.77
N PRO A 92 13.10 4.97 -4.03
CA PRO A 92 11.77 5.49 -4.35
C PRO A 92 10.66 4.52 -3.97
N ILE A 93 9.47 5.05 -3.82
CA ILE A 93 8.23 4.29 -3.74
C ILE A 93 7.53 4.32 -5.09
N PHE A 94 6.61 3.40 -5.29
CA PHE A 94 5.86 3.25 -6.53
C PHE A 94 4.38 3.46 -6.25
N ILE A 95 3.81 4.45 -6.94
CA ILE A 95 2.45 4.93 -6.75
C ILE A 95 1.67 4.65 -8.02
N SER A 96 0.51 4.03 -7.92
CA SER A 96 -0.38 3.89 -9.07
C SER A 96 -1.84 4.07 -8.67
N PRO A 97 -2.65 4.74 -9.52
CA PRO A 97 -4.07 4.84 -9.26
C PRO A 97 -4.74 3.46 -9.31
N GLY A 98 -5.70 3.24 -8.45
CA GLY A 98 -6.52 2.05 -8.46
C GLY A 98 -7.85 2.32 -9.15
N HIS A 99 -8.83 2.81 -8.41
CA HIS A 99 -10.18 3.10 -8.87
C HIS A 99 -10.53 4.55 -8.57
N LYS A 100 -11.25 5.22 -9.46
CA LYS A 100 -11.72 6.62 -9.31
C LYS A 100 -10.61 7.61 -8.88
N CYS A 101 -9.41 7.42 -9.38
CA CYS A 101 -8.28 8.29 -9.10
C CYS A 101 -7.37 8.38 -10.32
N ASP A 102 -6.88 9.56 -10.65
CA ASP A 102 -5.95 9.76 -11.74
C ASP A 102 -4.48 9.77 -11.28
N LEU A 103 -3.55 9.83 -12.23
CA LEU A 103 -2.11 9.83 -11.96
C LEU A 103 -1.67 11.02 -11.10
N ALA A 104 -2.08 12.22 -11.45
CA ALA A 104 -1.67 13.43 -10.75
C ALA A 104 -2.22 13.46 -9.32
N THR A 105 -3.49 13.15 -9.14
CA THR A 105 -4.15 13.10 -7.82
C THR A 105 -3.54 12.02 -6.95
N SER A 106 -3.23 10.85 -7.49
CA SER A 106 -2.57 9.76 -6.75
C SER A 106 -1.23 10.21 -6.17
N ARG A 107 -0.41 10.86 -6.97
CA ARG A 107 0.87 11.41 -6.53
C ARG A 107 0.69 12.47 -5.45
N ASP A 108 -0.23 13.40 -5.65
CA ASP A 108 -0.46 14.50 -4.71
C ASP A 108 -0.95 14.00 -3.34
N ILE A 109 -1.87 13.06 -3.32
CA ILE A 109 -2.38 12.47 -2.06
C ILE A 109 -1.24 11.77 -1.30
N ILE A 110 -0.44 10.97 -1.98
CA ILE A 110 0.71 10.30 -1.34
C ILE A 110 1.71 11.33 -0.82
N ALA A 111 2.06 12.33 -1.61
CA ALA A 111 2.99 13.38 -1.21
C ALA A 111 2.53 14.14 0.04
N ARG A 112 1.26 14.48 0.13
CA ARG A 112 0.67 15.18 1.30
C ARG A 112 0.66 14.34 2.57
N ASN A 113 0.74 13.04 2.45
CA ASN A 113 0.70 12.11 3.58
C ASN A 113 2.07 11.59 4.00
N LEU A 114 3.14 12.15 3.48
CA LEU A 114 4.51 11.84 3.91
C LEU A 114 4.85 12.60 5.20
N ARG A 115 5.50 11.90 6.14
CA ARG A 115 5.90 12.46 7.45
C ARG A 115 7.35 12.11 7.78
N GLY A 116 8.25 12.22 6.79
CA GLY A 116 9.67 11.98 6.97
C GLY A 116 10.10 10.51 6.90
N PHE A 117 9.22 9.62 6.50
CA PHE A 117 9.50 8.21 6.27
C PHE A 117 9.35 7.85 4.79
N ARG A 118 9.88 6.71 4.39
CA ARG A 118 9.79 6.25 3.00
C ARG A 118 8.35 6.04 2.56
N LEU A 119 7.52 5.38 3.38
CA LEU A 119 6.10 5.17 3.10
C LEU A 119 5.25 6.32 3.63
N PRO A 120 4.11 6.62 2.99
CA PRO A 120 3.17 7.58 3.53
C PRO A 120 2.61 7.11 4.89
N GLU A 121 2.27 8.08 5.73
CA GLU A 121 1.92 7.84 7.12
C GLU A 121 0.79 6.82 7.34
N PRO A 122 -0.33 6.85 6.56
CA PRO A 122 -1.37 5.83 6.72
C PRO A 122 -0.87 4.40 6.53
N LEU A 123 0.00 4.16 5.54
CA LEU A 123 0.57 2.83 5.30
C LEU A 123 1.58 2.44 6.38
N ARG A 124 2.41 3.38 6.80
CA ARG A 124 3.39 3.15 7.87
C ARG A 124 2.69 2.74 9.17
N LEU A 125 1.66 3.46 9.55
CA LEU A 125 0.87 3.17 10.75
C LEU A 125 0.13 1.83 10.64
N ALA A 126 -0.44 1.53 9.48
CA ALA A 126 -1.10 0.26 9.22
C ALA A 126 -0.14 -0.93 9.36
N HIS A 127 1.09 -0.80 8.83
CA HIS A 127 2.13 -1.82 8.99
C HIS A 127 2.56 -2.02 10.44
N LEU A 128 2.77 -0.94 11.19
CA LEU A 128 3.13 -1.01 12.60
C LEU A 128 2.03 -1.70 13.42
N PHE A 129 0.78 -1.35 13.17
CA PHE A 129 -0.37 -1.95 13.84
C PHE A 129 -0.52 -3.44 13.51
N ALA A 130 -0.41 -3.81 12.25
CA ALA A 130 -0.49 -5.21 11.81
C ALA A 130 0.63 -6.05 12.41
N ASN A 131 1.87 -5.53 12.45
CA ASN A 131 3.01 -6.22 13.04
C ASN A 131 2.84 -6.41 14.55
N LYS A 132 2.35 -5.41 15.27
CA LYS A 132 2.07 -5.50 16.71
C LYS A 132 0.99 -6.57 17.00
N HIS A 133 -0.07 -6.58 16.23
CA HIS A 133 -1.14 -7.56 16.36
C HIS A 133 -0.65 -9.00 16.13
N ARG A 134 0.15 -9.21 15.09
CA ARG A 134 0.76 -10.51 14.79
C ARG A 134 1.66 -10.99 15.93
N ARG A 135 2.52 -10.14 16.48
CA ARG A 135 3.40 -10.48 17.62
C ARG A 135 2.59 -10.89 18.85
N ASN A 136 1.50 -10.19 19.13
CA ASN A 136 0.62 -10.53 20.25
C ASN A 136 -0.04 -11.91 20.07
N LEU A 137 -0.44 -12.26 18.85
CA LEU A 137 -1.00 -13.58 18.54
C LEU A 137 0.05 -14.70 18.68
N GLU A 138 1.27 -14.46 18.19
CA GLU A 138 2.38 -15.41 18.31
C GLU A 138 2.76 -15.65 19.79
N SER A 139 2.81 -14.61 20.61
CA SER A 139 3.07 -14.72 22.05
C SER A 139 2.00 -15.54 22.75
N ARG A 140 0.71 -15.30 22.47
CA ARG A 140 -0.40 -16.07 23.07
C ARG A 140 -0.34 -17.53 22.70
N ARG A 141 0.01 -17.87 21.45
CA ARG A 141 0.17 -19.27 21.03
C ARG A 141 1.33 -19.95 21.74
N ALA A 142 2.46 -19.28 21.91
CA ALA A 142 3.62 -19.80 22.63
C ALA A 142 3.28 -20.07 24.11
N ASP A 143 2.50 -19.20 24.76
CA ASP A 143 2.05 -19.35 26.14
C ASP A 143 1.08 -20.55 26.27
N ASP A 144 0.18 -20.75 25.32
CA ASP A 144 -0.76 -21.88 25.29
C ASP A 144 -0.05 -23.22 25.07
N GLU A 145 0.99 -23.26 24.22
CA GLU A 145 1.77 -24.47 23.97
C GLU A 145 2.76 -24.77 25.11
N GLY A 146 3.13 -23.78 25.91
CA GLY A 146 4.02 -23.90 27.05
C GLY A 146 3.35 -24.30 28.36
N SER A 147 2.02 -24.36 28.43
CA SER A 147 1.30 -24.81 29.61
C SER A 147 1.34 -26.34 29.73
N PRO A 148 1.99 -26.93 30.75
CA PRO A 148 1.96 -28.36 30.92
C PRO A 148 0.53 -28.80 31.28
N HIS A 149 -0.04 -29.70 30.49
CA HIS A 149 -1.20 -30.47 30.88
C HIS A 149 -0.83 -31.29 32.10
N THR A 150 -1.15 -30.77 33.28
CA THR A 150 -1.18 -31.59 34.50
C THR A 150 -2.42 -32.46 34.42
N SER A 151 -2.23 -33.65 33.88
CA SER A 151 -3.22 -34.72 34.00
C SER A 151 -3.18 -35.21 35.46
N HIS A 152 -4.25 -35.03 36.16
CA HIS A 152 -4.52 -35.82 37.39
C HIS A 152 -5.41 -36.96 37.04
#